data_960b894962e0aed916f5c06b407995fe
#
_entry.id   960b894962e0aed916f5c06b407995fe
#
_cell.length_a   1.000
_cell.length_b   1.000
_cell.length_c   1.000
_cell.angle_alpha   90.00
_cell.angle_beta   90.00
_cell.angle_gamma   90.00
#
_symmetry.space_group_name_H-M   'P 1'
#
loop_
_entity.id
_entity.type
_entity.pdbx_description
1 polymer ?
#
loop_
_entity_poly.entity_id
_entity_poly.type
_entity_poly.pdbx_seq_one_letter_code
_entity_poly.pdbx_strand_id
1 'polypeptide(L)'
;MGNGGQKNSSQNNGKNQNNNRNYQNSNWKNSKSKVAEIMEGILEKGYRTESKDILRKELVSTEAKNIAENMKITNSQLRAFFNELKKLKQKYVDEDEKNLDKLHVELLILKSKLEYKKGGKKITDECSEFMEKNFDIIIKENTMQSYKDFLVFFETVLGYMYGLGGINNR
;
A
#
# COMPACT_ATOMS: atom_id res chain seq x y z
N MET A 1 -60.62 24.78 -62.34
CA MET A 1 -60.11 23.42 -62.51
C MET A 1 -59.04 23.24 -61.48
N GLY A 2 -59.17 22.67 -60.38
CA GLY A 2 -59.68 21.41 -59.90
C GLY A 2 -58.54 20.51 -59.48
N ASN A 3 -58.49 20.20 -58.23
CA ASN A 3 -57.96 19.05 -57.50
C ASN A 3 -56.87 19.41 -56.49
N GLY A 4 -57.03 19.24 -55.19
CA GLY A 4 -57.63 18.13 -54.45
C GLY A 4 -56.55 17.11 -54.06
N GLY A 5 -55.85 17.32 -52.99
CA GLY A 5 -54.86 16.41 -52.50
C GLY A 5 -54.95 16.26 -50.98
N GLN A 6 -55.39 15.12 -50.54
CA GLN A 6 -55.66 14.74 -49.17
C GLN A 6 -54.38 14.73 -48.28
N LYS A 7 -54.54 15.25 -47.09
CA LYS A 7 -53.56 15.08 -45.97
C LYS A 7 -53.83 13.73 -45.32
N ASN A 8 -52.78 12.86 -45.33
CA ASN A 8 -52.71 11.71 -44.43
C ASN A 8 -51.83 12.05 -43.22
N SER A 9 -52.50 12.16 -42.12
CA SER A 9 -51.82 12.25 -40.79
C SER A 9 -51.50 10.86 -40.30
N SER A 10 -50.20 10.51 -40.30
CA SER A 10 -49.72 9.33 -39.60
C SER A 10 -49.29 9.70 -38.18
N GLN A 11 -50.05 9.26 -37.23
CA GLN A 11 -49.72 9.29 -35.82
C GLN A 11 -48.59 8.26 -35.57
N ASN A 12 -47.44 8.75 -35.20
CA ASN A 12 -46.32 7.90 -34.77
C ASN A 12 -46.30 7.84 -33.25
N ASN A 13 -46.82 6.71 -32.74
CA ASN A 13 -46.88 6.38 -31.30
C ASN A 13 -45.50 5.95 -30.82
N GLY A 14 -44.66 6.91 -30.44
CA GLY A 14 -43.34 6.66 -29.82
C GLY A 14 -43.51 6.07 -28.43
N LYS A 15 -43.34 4.77 -28.29
CA LYS A 15 -43.19 4.08 -27.00
C LYS A 15 -41.94 4.59 -26.29
N ASN A 16 -42.16 5.39 -25.27
CA ASN A 16 -41.14 5.82 -24.33
C ASN A 16 -40.73 4.58 -23.48
N GLN A 17 -39.65 3.88 -23.91
CA GLN A 17 -39.03 2.85 -23.09
C GLN A 17 -38.20 3.53 -22.01
N ASN A 18 -38.82 3.61 -20.85
CA ASN A 18 -38.17 4.06 -19.61
C ASN A 18 -37.10 3.03 -19.22
N ASN A 19 -35.86 3.23 -19.70
CA ASN A 19 -34.70 2.47 -19.28
C ASN A 19 -34.35 2.87 -17.83
N ASN A 20 -35.05 2.27 -16.90
CA ASN A 20 -34.73 2.29 -15.48
C ASN A 20 -33.41 1.50 -15.29
N ARG A 21 -32.28 2.15 -15.57
CA ARG A 21 -30.97 1.62 -15.19
C ARG A 21 -30.91 1.61 -13.68
N ASN A 22 -31.23 0.46 -13.17
CA ASN A 22 -31.01 0.10 -11.78
C ASN A 22 -29.53 0.26 -11.48
N TYR A 23 -29.11 1.41 -10.95
CA TYR A 23 -27.81 1.61 -10.34
C TYR A 23 -27.80 0.73 -9.08
N GLN A 24 -27.42 -0.52 -9.26
CA GLN A 24 -27.02 -1.35 -8.15
C GLN A 24 -25.83 -0.64 -7.52
N ASN A 25 -26.13 0.03 -6.42
CA ASN A 25 -25.17 0.59 -5.50
C ASN A 25 -24.36 -0.61 -4.96
N SER A 26 -23.32 -0.99 -5.70
CA SER A 26 -22.37 -1.99 -5.27
C SER A 26 -21.64 -1.38 -4.08
N ASN A 27 -22.15 -1.72 -2.92
CA ASN A 27 -21.52 -1.47 -1.63
C ASN A 27 -20.23 -2.30 -1.60
N TRP A 28 -19.20 -1.84 -2.32
CA TRP A 28 -17.83 -2.33 -2.16
C TRP A 28 -17.41 -1.94 -0.75
N LYS A 29 -17.74 -2.78 0.23
CA LYS A 29 -17.03 -2.75 1.49
C LYS A 29 -15.56 -2.94 1.13
N ASN A 30 -14.82 -1.85 1.19
CA ASN A 30 -13.36 -1.84 1.11
C ASN A 30 -12.87 -2.65 2.31
N SER A 31 -12.85 -3.98 2.17
CA SER A 31 -12.27 -4.82 3.21
C SER A 31 -10.76 -4.53 3.19
N LYS A 32 -10.27 -3.97 4.29
CA LYS A 32 -8.84 -3.73 4.47
C LYS A 32 -8.08 -5.02 4.19
N SER A 33 -6.91 -4.90 3.57
CA SER A 33 -6.03 -6.05 3.40
C SER A 33 -5.55 -6.57 4.76
N LYS A 34 -5.20 -7.84 4.83
CA LYS A 34 -4.63 -8.41 6.07
C LYS A 34 -3.33 -7.71 6.48
N VAL A 35 -2.53 -7.30 5.51
CA VAL A 35 -1.32 -6.49 5.74
C VAL A 35 -1.67 -5.16 6.37
N ALA A 36 -2.71 -4.46 5.87
CA ALA A 36 -3.15 -3.18 6.45
C ALA A 36 -3.59 -3.33 7.90
N GLU A 37 -4.36 -4.37 8.23
CA GLU A 37 -4.79 -4.65 9.61
C GLU A 37 -3.60 -4.85 10.56
N ILE A 38 -2.62 -5.66 10.14
CA ILE A 38 -1.41 -5.92 10.94
C ILE A 38 -0.61 -4.63 11.12
N MET A 39 -0.43 -3.87 10.04
CA MET A 39 0.33 -2.62 10.08
C MET A 39 -0.33 -1.53 10.93
N GLU A 40 -1.66 -1.48 11.02
CA GLU A 40 -2.36 -0.60 11.95
C GLU A 40 -2.05 -0.96 13.41
N GLY A 41 -2.06 -2.23 13.76
CA GLY A 41 -1.67 -2.68 15.09
C GLY A 41 -0.20 -2.36 15.42
N ILE A 42 0.70 -2.42 14.43
CA ILE A 42 2.11 -2.03 14.60
C ILE A 42 2.23 -0.51 14.74
N LEU A 43 1.46 0.27 13.99
CA LEU A 43 1.45 1.74 14.09
C LEU A 43 1.02 2.23 15.48
N GLU A 44 0.09 1.51 16.13
CA GLU A 44 -0.35 1.81 17.50
C GLU A 44 0.73 1.47 18.53
N LYS A 45 1.34 0.28 18.43
CA LYS A 45 2.29 -0.25 19.42
C LYS A 45 3.73 0.24 19.22
N GLY A 46 4.10 0.66 18.01
CA GLY A 46 5.48 0.93 17.62
C GLY A 46 6.31 -0.35 17.41
N TYR A 47 7.58 -0.16 17.09
CA TYR A 47 8.51 -1.28 16.87
C TYR A 47 9.07 -1.86 18.17
N ARG A 48 9.19 -1.04 19.20
CA ARG A 48 9.88 -1.37 20.45
C ARG A 48 8.89 -1.64 21.59
N THR A 49 9.40 -2.28 22.63
CA THR A 49 8.68 -2.46 23.89
C THR A 49 8.35 -1.12 24.53
N GLU A 50 7.46 -1.09 25.54
CA GLU A 50 7.10 0.13 26.26
C GLU A 50 8.33 0.84 26.86
N SER A 51 9.32 0.09 27.35
CA SER A 51 10.61 0.63 27.80
C SER A 51 11.47 1.20 26.68
N LYS A 52 11.10 0.96 25.41
CA LYS A 52 11.83 1.33 24.18
C LYS A 52 13.27 0.79 24.10
N ASP A 53 13.64 -0.21 24.90
CA ASP A 53 14.99 -0.75 24.93
C ASP A 53 15.24 -1.77 23.83
N ILE A 54 14.25 -2.62 23.52
CA ILE A 54 14.39 -3.71 22.55
C ILE A 54 13.21 -3.76 21.58
N LEU A 55 13.44 -4.35 20.41
CA LEU A 55 12.37 -4.67 19.47
C LEU A 55 11.37 -5.64 20.09
N ARG A 56 10.08 -5.44 19.82
CA ARG A 56 9.03 -6.39 20.24
C ARG A 56 9.28 -7.75 19.57
N LYS A 57 9.20 -8.81 20.34
CA LYS A 57 9.37 -10.18 19.82
C LYS A 57 8.34 -10.52 18.75
N GLU A 58 7.10 -10.08 18.94
CA GLU A 58 6.00 -10.29 17.99
C GLU A 58 6.28 -9.65 16.64
N LEU A 59 6.94 -8.46 16.63
CA LEU A 59 7.30 -7.75 15.41
C LEU A 59 8.18 -8.60 14.50
N VAL A 60 9.23 -9.22 15.06
CA VAL A 60 10.21 -10.00 14.30
C VAL A 60 9.87 -11.50 14.23
N SER A 61 8.68 -11.89 14.66
CA SER A 61 8.19 -13.27 14.59
C SER A 61 6.82 -13.34 13.94
N THR A 62 5.74 -13.32 14.71
CA THR A 62 4.38 -13.54 14.22
C THR A 62 3.88 -12.45 13.29
N GLU A 63 4.15 -11.16 13.58
CA GLU A 63 3.72 -10.05 12.74
C GLU A 63 4.47 -10.06 11.40
N ALA A 64 5.80 -10.23 11.41
CA ALA A 64 6.60 -10.33 10.19
C ALA A 64 6.21 -11.54 9.33
N LYS A 65 5.97 -12.69 9.95
CA LYS A 65 5.53 -13.91 9.26
C LYS A 65 4.16 -13.72 8.61
N ASN A 66 3.19 -13.19 9.36
CA ASN A 66 1.83 -12.96 8.85
C ASN A 66 1.83 -11.94 7.70
N ILE A 67 2.68 -10.91 7.75
CA ILE A 67 2.87 -9.98 6.63
C ILE A 67 3.42 -10.72 5.42
N ALA A 68 4.50 -11.50 5.59
CA ALA A 68 5.10 -12.27 4.50
C ALA A 68 4.12 -13.23 3.82
N GLU A 69 3.26 -13.91 4.58
CA GLU A 69 2.23 -14.82 4.07
C GLU A 69 1.14 -14.11 3.26
N ASN A 70 0.86 -12.84 3.56
CA ASN A 70 -0.18 -12.06 2.91
C ASN A 70 0.36 -11.04 1.90
N MET A 71 1.69 -10.94 1.74
CA MET A 71 2.33 -10.02 0.80
C MET A 71 2.23 -10.56 -0.62
N LYS A 72 1.48 -9.86 -1.48
CA LYS A 72 1.28 -10.25 -2.88
C LYS A 72 2.27 -9.53 -3.82
N ILE A 73 3.55 -9.74 -3.60
CA ILE A 73 4.63 -9.18 -4.42
C ILE A 73 5.74 -10.21 -4.57
N THR A 74 6.52 -10.14 -5.65
CA THR A 74 7.66 -11.05 -5.81
C THR A 74 8.80 -10.70 -4.85
N ASN A 75 9.57 -11.72 -4.45
CA ASN A 75 10.76 -11.52 -3.61
C ASN A 75 11.74 -10.52 -4.25
N SER A 76 11.92 -10.58 -5.56
CA SER A 76 12.81 -9.68 -6.30
C SER A 76 12.36 -8.22 -6.24
N GLN A 77 11.05 -7.97 -6.39
CA GLN A 77 10.49 -6.61 -6.30
C GLN A 77 10.62 -6.06 -4.88
N LEU A 78 10.28 -6.85 -3.86
CA LEU A 78 10.39 -6.41 -2.47
C LEU A 78 11.84 -6.17 -2.09
N ARG A 79 12.78 -7.03 -2.54
CA ARG A 79 14.23 -6.85 -2.33
C ARG A 79 14.76 -5.58 -2.99
N ALA A 80 14.24 -5.20 -4.16
CA ALA A 80 14.63 -3.94 -4.81
C ALA A 80 14.30 -2.73 -3.93
N PHE A 81 13.11 -2.69 -3.33
CA PHE A 81 12.73 -1.67 -2.35
C PHE A 81 13.67 -1.68 -1.13
N PHE A 82 13.94 -2.84 -0.57
CA PHE A 82 14.85 -2.97 0.57
C PHE A 82 16.25 -2.41 0.26
N ASN A 83 16.77 -2.70 -0.92
CA ASN A 83 18.08 -2.17 -1.34
C ASN A 83 18.06 -0.64 -1.51
N GLU A 84 16.96 -0.05 -1.98
CA GLU A 84 16.80 1.41 -2.05
C GLU A 84 16.81 2.04 -0.65
N LEU A 85 16.09 1.45 0.30
CA LEU A 85 16.09 1.89 1.69
C LEU A 85 17.46 1.75 2.37
N LYS A 86 18.19 0.66 2.10
CA LYS A 86 19.57 0.51 2.62
C LYS A 86 20.51 1.61 2.14
N LYS A 87 20.35 2.11 0.92
CA LYS A 87 21.12 3.27 0.42
C LYS A 87 20.78 4.54 1.20
N LEU A 88 19.53 4.75 1.56
CA LEU A 88 19.14 5.89 2.40
C LEU A 88 19.74 5.77 3.80
N LYS A 89 19.81 4.54 4.37
CA LYS A 89 20.51 4.31 5.64
C LYS A 89 21.96 4.78 5.57
N GLN A 90 22.69 4.34 4.56
CA GLN A 90 24.09 4.74 4.37
C GLN A 90 24.25 6.26 4.24
N LYS A 91 23.32 6.91 3.49
CA LYS A 91 23.41 8.34 3.21
C LYS A 91 23.05 9.23 4.40
N TYR A 92 22.15 8.82 5.27
CA TYR A 92 21.57 9.72 6.27
C TYR A 92 21.71 9.24 7.71
N VAL A 93 21.81 7.94 7.94
CA VAL A 93 21.77 7.35 9.28
C VAL A 93 23.16 7.00 9.80
N ASP A 94 24.04 6.56 8.90
CA ASP A 94 25.38 6.12 9.29
C ASP A 94 26.39 7.30 9.41
N GLU A 95 26.08 8.44 8.77
CA GLU A 95 26.99 9.60 8.74
C GLU A 95 26.73 10.62 9.85
N ASP A 96 25.49 10.95 10.20
CA ASP A 96 25.18 11.89 11.29
C ASP A 96 23.67 11.88 11.66
N GLU A 97 23.34 11.95 12.97
CA GLU A 97 21.97 12.11 13.48
C GLU A 97 21.28 13.43 13.04
N LYS A 98 22.07 14.43 12.61
CA LYS A 98 21.55 15.72 12.11
C LYS A 98 20.79 15.64 10.78
N ASN A 99 20.75 14.46 10.15
CA ASN A 99 20.11 14.27 8.85
C ASN A 99 18.68 13.72 8.91
N LEU A 100 18.04 13.70 10.10
CA LEU A 100 16.71 13.12 10.28
C LEU A 100 15.65 13.80 9.42
N ASP A 101 15.63 15.14 9.37
CA ASP A 101 14.67 15.87 8.53
C ASP A 101 14.85 15.58 7.04
N LYS A 102 16.10 15.42 6.59
CA LYS A 102 16.39 15.03 5.21
C LYS A 102 15.92 13.62 4.91
N LEU A 103 16.10 12.69 5.84
CA LEU A 103 15.57 11.33 5.74
C LEU A 103 14.04 11.35 5.63
N HIS A 104 13.34 12.13 6.46
CA HIS A 104 11.89 12.28 6.39
C HIS A 104 11.42 12.81 5.04
N VAL A 105 12.11 13.81 4.47
CA VAL A 105 11.80 14.33 3.12
C VAL A 105 11.93 13.21 2.08
N GLU A 106 13.01 12.42 2.12
CA GLU A 106 13.18 11.30 1.18
C GLU A 106 12.08 10.23 1.34
N LEU A 107 11.67 9.92 2.58
CA LEU A 107 10.56 8.98 2.82
C LEU A 107 9.24 9.50 2.26
N LEU A 108 8.95 10.79 2.39
CA LEU A 108 7.76 11.41 1.81
C LEU A 108 7.80 11.40 0.27
N ILE A 109 8.98 11.62 -0.33
CA ILE A 109 9.17 11.47 -1.78
C ILE A 109 8.94 10.02 -2.22
N LEU A 110 9.47 9.05 -1.46
CA LEU A 110 9.23 7.64 -1.72
C LEU A 110 7.75 7.27 -1.60
N LYS A 111 7.03 7.83 -0.62
CA LYS A 111 5.58 7.64 -0.46
C LYS A 111 4.82 8.11 -1.70
N SER A 112 5.16 9.27 -2.24
CA SER A 112 4.58 9.75 -3.51
C SER A 112 4.87 8.81 -4.69
N LYS A 113 6.09 8.26 -4.77
CA LYS A 113 6.45 7.28 -5.82
C LYS A 113 5.69 5.96 -5.66
N LEU A 114 5.39 5.53 -4.42
CA LEU A 114 4.59 4.34 -4.16
C LEU A 114 3.16 4.53 -4.68
N GLU A 115 2.53 5.67 -4.40
CA GLU A 115 1.20 6.01 -4.92
C GLU A 115 1.17 5.98 -6.46
N TYR A 116 2.18 6.55 -7.12
CA TYR A 116 2.30 6.48 -8.57
C TYR A 116 2.42 5.04 -9.09
N LYS A 117 3.25 4.22 -8.44
CA LYS A 117 3.41 2.80 -8.82
C LYS A 117 2.14 1.99 -8.58
N LYS A 118 1.42 2.26 -7.50
CA LYS A 118 0.13 1.66 -7.17
C LYS A 118 -0.93 2.01 -8.21
N GLY A 119 -1.08 3.28 -8.55
CA GLY A 119 -1.98 3.74 -9.61
C GLY A 119 -1.69 3.10 -10.97
N GLY A 120 -0.41 2.88 -11.30
CA GLY A 120 0.04 2.15 -12.48
C GLY A 120 0.00 0.63 -12.37
N LYS A 121 -0.54 0.06 -11.28
CA LYS A 121 -0.59 -1.40 -10.99
C LYS A 121 0.78 -2.09 -11.04
N LYS A 122 1.85 -1.36 -10.75
CA LYS A 122 3.23 -1.89 -10.72
C LYS A 122 3.60 -2.50 -9.37
N ILE A 123 2.83 -2.20 -8.34
CA ILE A 123 2.91 -2.80 -7.00
C ILE A 123 1.50 -3.11 -6.53
N THR A 124 1.37 -4.02 -5.58
CA THR A 124 0.09 -4.38 -4.97
C THR A 124 -0.29 -3.41 -3.86
N ASP A 125 -1.55 -3.41 -3.48
CA ASP A 125 -2.04 -2.62 -2.35
C ASP A 125 -1.34 -3.02 -1.06
N GLU A 126 -1.13 -4.32 -0.83
CA GLU A 126 -0.46 -4.84 0.36
C GLU A 126 0.98 -4.32 0.48
N CYS A 127 1.71 -4.27 -0.64
CA CYS A 127 3.07 -3.73 -0.66
C CYS A 127 3.08 -2.22 -0.37
N SER A 128 2.17 -1.45 -0.98
CA SER A 128 2.03 -0.02 -0.74
C SER A 128 1.70 0.27 0.72
N GLU A 129 0.70 -0.42 1.28
CA GLU A 129 0.28 -0.29 2.67
C GLU A 129 1.41 -0.63 3.66
N PHE A 130 2.14 -1.72 3.39
CA PHE A 130 3.31 -2.07 4.19
C PHE A 130 4.34 -0.95 4.23
N MET A 131 4.71 -0.40 3.08
CA MET A 131 5.72 0.65 2.98
C MET A 131 5.24 1.97 3.61
N GLU A 132 4.04 2.42 3.27
CA GLU A 132 3.48 3.70 3.71
C GLU A 132 3.32 3.75 5.22
N LYS A 133 2.76 2.69 5.84
CA LYS A 133 2.58 2.62 7.29
C LYS A 133 3.90 2.60 8.04
N ASN A 134 4.92 1.92 7.50
CA ASN A 134 6.25 1.96 8.09
C ASN A 134 6.86 3.37 8.02
N PHE A 135 6.68 4.11 6.92
CA PHE A 135 7.13 5.50 6.82
C PHE A 135 6.39 6.40 7.83
N ASP A 136 5.09 6.19 8.01
CA ASP A 136 4.29 6.93 9.01
C ASP A 136 4.80 6.65 10.45
N ILE A 137 5.19 5.42 10.77
CA ILE A 137 5.79 5.07 12.08
C ILE A 137 7.11 5.81 12.27
N ILE A 138 8.00 5.79 11.29
CA ILE A 138 9.31 6.43 11.36
C ILE A 138 9.16 7.93 11.57
N ILE A 139 8.28 8.58 10.81
CA ILE A 139 8.03 10.02 10.93
C ILE A 139 7.40 10.35 12.28
N LYS A 140 6.46 9.55 12.77
CA LYS A 140 5.81 9.72 14.07
C LYS A 140 6.79 9.56 15.24
N GLU A 141 7.64 8.54 15.20
CA GLU A 141 8.64 8.30 16.25
C GLU A 141 9.78 9.32 16.22
N ASN A 142 10.06 9.91 15.07
CA ASN A 142 11.01 10.99 14.88
C ASN A 142 12.42 10.70 15.43
N THR A 143 12.94 9.48 15.17
CA THR A 143 14.28 9.03 15.59
C THR A 143 14.99 8.28 14.47
N MET A 144 16.33 8.37 14.42
CA MET A 144 17.13 7.52 13.53
C MET A 144 17.01 6.04 13.89
N GLN A 145 16.75 5.75 15.16
CA GLN A 145 16.59 4.39 15.62
C GLN A 145 15.35 3.72 15.02
N SER A 146 14.24 4.44 14.86
CA SER A 146 13.02 3.90 14.24
C SER A 146 13.26 3.47 12.79
N TYR A 147 14.13 4.19 12.07
CA TYR A 147 14.52 3.77 10.72
C TYR A 147 15.38 2.51 10.71
N LYS A 148 16.32 2.39 11.65
CA LYS A 148 17.13 1.17 11.83
C LYS A 148 16.25 -0.03 12.17
N ASP A 149 15.31 0.16 13.08
CA ASP A 149 14.34 -0.86 13.49
C ASP A 149 13.44 -1.31 12.33
N PHE A 150 12.99 -0.36 11.52
CA PHE A 150 12.25 -0.66 10.30
C PHE A 150 13.04 -1.55 9.34
N LEU A 151 14.33 -1.28 9.14
CA LEU A 151 15.15 -2.11 8.25
C LEU A 151 15.32 -3.54 8.78
N VAL A 152 15.47 -3.71 10.09
CA VAL A 152 15.50 -5.05 10.72
C VAL A 152 14.16 -5.77 10.51
N PHE A 153 13.05 -5.08 10.73
CA PHE A 153 11.72 -5.63 10.51
C PHE A 153 11.50 -6.02 9.04
N PHE A 154 11.86 -5.14 8.11
CA PHE A 154 11.75 -5.40 6.67
C PHE A 154 12.57 -6.63 6.25
N GLU A 155 13.83 -6.71 6.71
CA GLU A 155 14.70 -7.87 6.43
C GLU A 155 14.10 -9.17 6.98
N THR A 156 13.46 -9.11 8.15
CA THR A 156 12.75 -10.25 8.73
C THR A 156 11.57 -10.69 7.87
N VAL A 157 10.77 -9.76 7.37
CA VAL A 157 9.66 -10.05 6.41
C VAL A 157 10.22 -10.71 5.15
N LEU A 158 11.30 -10.18 4.58
CA LEU A 158 11.98 -10.78 3.42
C LEU A 158 12.44 -12.21 3.72
N GLY A 159 13.04 -12.44 4.88
CA GLY A 159 13.48 -13.77 5.30
C GLY A 159 12.34 -14.78 5.32
N TYR A 160 11.20 -14.41 5.90
CA TYR A 160 10.00 -15.26 5.88
C TYR A 160 9.46 -15.48 4.47
N MET A 161 9.43 -14.48 3.61
CA MET A 161 9.00 -14.63 2.22
C MET A 161 9.88 -15.61 1.45
N TYR A 162 11.19 -15.58 1.65
CA TYR A 162 12.10 -16.56 1.06
C TYR A 162 11.88 -17.97 1.60
N GLY A 163 11.65 -18.10 2.92
CA GLY A 163 11.38 -19.39 3.58
C GLY A 163 10.05 -20.03 3.13
N LEU A 164 9.05 -19.23 2.79
CA LEU A 164 7.77 -19.71 2.24
C LEU A 164 7.87 -20.17 0.78
N GLY A 165 9.08 -20.21 0.21
CA GLY A 165 9.34 -20.73 -1.13
C GLY A 165 8.91 -19.80 -2.25
N GLY A 166 8.79 -18.51 -1.97
CA GLY A 166 8.46 -17.51 -2.99
C GLY A 166 7.19 -17.89 -3.74
N ILE A 167 6.06 -17.93 -3.06
CA ILE A 167 4.74 -18.34 -3.59
C ILE A 167 4.37 -17.61 -4.90
N ASN A 168 5.12 -16.59 -5.29
CA ASN A 168 4.86 -15.74 -6.45
C ASN A 168 5.97 -15.76 -7.51
N ASN A 169 6.79 -16.81 -7.59
CA ASN A 169 7.73 -17.01 -8.70
C ASN A 169 7.12 -17.84 -9.85
N ARG A 170 5.79 -17.78 -10.04
CA ARG A 170 5.14 -18.38 -11.22
C ARG A 170 4.39 -17.33 -12.01
#